data_68918f5236342f306738dffdd3be1576
#
_entry.id   68918f5236342f306738dffdd3be1576
#
_cell.length_a   1.000
_cell.length_b   1.000
_cell.length_c   1.000
_cell.angle_alpha   90.00
_cell.angle_beta   90.00
_cell.angle_gamma   90.00
#
_symmetry.space_group_name_H-M   'P 1'
#
loop_
_entity.id
_entity.type
_entity.pdbx_description
1 polymer ?
#
loop_
_entity_poly.entity_id
_entity_poly.type
_entity_poly.pdbx_seq_one_letter_code
_entity_poly.pdbx_strand_id
1 'polypeptide(L)'
;MKKILLVLLLLLLLPISISAKEKYEVKGGILYSDGKKVTGTFELISGKYKAKGSFVNGLPDGIFERYYPDGSIMLKNTFVAGVRMTEETYYKSGKLLLKASKKDDSLKLFYEDGSLVLSRNIKTGSYTIYHENGKPLVVSNGNISTLYNENNEILFKLNGEESLDNQGDFEELKDGSYQLVKNNKVIATLDASGTIVTFLYSTGEPLIRLNDNNELLQVLFKNGNVFFEADANNFRINYKDGKPLYKINKITEILFNRDGEEIPNDLEKVIGIRKVK
;
A
#
# COMPACT_ATOMS: atom_id res chain seq x y z
N MET A 1 -50.35 50.73 -26.94
CA MET A 1 -50.40 49.71 -25.85
C MET A 1 -50.55 48.25 -26.32
N LYS A 2 -51.37 47.92 -27.34
CA LYS A 2 -51.51 46.51 -27.84
C LYS A 2 -50.23 45.85 -28.38
N LYS A 3 -49.28 46.62 -28.99
CA LYS A 3 -48.04 46.08 -29.54
C LYS A 3 -46.98 45.69 -28.48
N ILE A 4 -46.98 46.39 -27.35
CA ILE A 4 -46.06 46.08 -26.24
C ILE A 4 -46.48 44.81 -25.50
N LEU A 5 -47.81 44.57 -25.40
CA LEU A 5 -48.34 43.37 -24.76
C LEU A 5 -48.04 42.09 -25.58
N LEU A 6 -48.00 42.21 -26.93
CA LEU A 6 -47.68 41.10 -27.80
C LEU A 6 -46.18 40.69 -27.74
N VAL A 7 -45.28 41.67 -27.59
CA VAL A 7 -43.84 41.40 -27.42
C VAL A 7 -43.53 40.76 -26.07
N LEU A 8 -44.22 41.21 -25.00
CA LEU A 8 -44.09 40.57 -23.68
C LEU A 8 -44.63 39.13 -23.68
N LEU A 9 -45.69 38.82 -24.40
CA LEU A 9 -46.23 37.47 -24.54
C LEU A 9 -45.34 36.54 -25.35
N LEU A 10 -44.64 37.06 -26.38
CA LEU A 10 -43.62 36.28 -27.16
C LEU A 10 -42.38 35.97 -26.34
N LEU A 11 -41.96 36.85 -25.40
CA LEU A 11 -40.82 36.60 -24.53
C LEU A 11 -41.11 35.48 -23.47
N LEU A 12 -42.40 35.25 -23.12
CA LEU A 12 -42.83 34.16 -22.23
C LEU A 12 -42.91 32.82 -22.92
N LEU A 13 -42.81 32.75 -24.30
CA LEU A 13 -42.82 31.53 -25.05
C LEU A 13 -41.43 31.07 -25.46
N LEU A 14 -40.36 31.74 -25.02
CA LEU A 14 -39.04 31.17 -25.17
C LEU A 14 -38.94 29.93 -24.32
N PRO A 15 -38.60 28.75 -24.88
CA PRO A 15 -38.39 27.56 -24.07
C PRO A 15 -37.28 27.90 -23.08
N ILE A 16 -37.63 28.04 -21.81
CA ILE A 16 -36.64 27.98 -20.74
C ILE A 16 -36.11 26.56 -20.83
N SER A 17 -34.98 26.40 -21.55
CA SER A 17 -34.23 25.16 -21.53
C SER A 17 -33.73 25.00 -20.10
N ILE A 18 -34.57 24.42 -19.24
CA ILE A 18 -34.13 23.88 -17.97
C ILE A 18 -33.21 22.72 -18.37
N SER A 19 -31.91 23.01 -18.48
CA SER A 19 -30.91 21.96 -18.63
C SER A 19 -31.08 21.08 -17.41
N ALA A 20 -31.75 19.96 -17.57
CA ALA A 20 -31.82 18.94 -16.53
C ALA A 20 -30.37 18.61 -16.19
N LYS A 21 -29.98 18.80 -14.93
CA LYS A 21 -28.62 18.51 -14.46
C LYS A 21 -28.40 17.00 -14.66
N GLU A 22 -27.53 16.61 -15.58
CA GLU A 22 -27.21 15.21 -15.85
C GLU A 22 -26.92 14.49 -14.53
N LYS A 23 -27.58 13.37 -14.32
CA LYS A 23 -27.41 12.56 -13.11
C LYS A 23 -26.34 11.51 -13.37
N TYR A 24 -25.18 11.71 -12.81
CA TYR A 24 -24.09 10.74 -12.88
C TYR A 24 -24.12 9.79 -11.69
N GLU A 25 -23.77 8.52 -11.93
CA GLU A 25 -23.62 7.51 -10.89
C GLU A 25 -22.50 6.51 -11.26
N VAL A 26 -21.85 5.93 -10.24
CA VAL A 26 -20.89 4.84 -10.40
C VAL A 26 -21.49 3.58 -9.82
N LYS A 27 -21.55 2.51 -10.64
CA LYS A 27 -22.03 1.19 -10.24
C LYS A 27 -21.04 0.12 -10.70
N GLY A 28 -20.49 -0.66 -9.76
CA GLY A 28 -19.51 -1.71 -10.08
C GLY A 28 -18.29 -1.20 -10.84
N GLY A 29 -17.81 0.00 -10.49
CA GLY A 29 -16.67 0.64 -11.17
C GLY A 29 -16.97 1.23 -12.55
N ILE A 30 -18.25 1.20 -13.00
CA ILE A 30 -18.69 1.73 -14.30
C ILE A 30 -19.41 3.06 -14.08
N LEU A 31 -19.03 4.09 -14.84
CA LEU A 31 -19.62 5.42 -14.81
C LEU A 31 -20.81 5.52 -15.78
N TYR A 32 -21.94 6.00 -15.28
CA TYR A 32 -23.18 6.22 -16.01
C TYR A 32 -23.62 7.69 -15.93
N SER A 33 -24.34 8.17 -16.95
CA SER A 33 -25.16 9.38 -16.94
C SER A 33 -26.58 8.99 -17.41
N ASP A 34 -27.59 9.26 -16.58
CA ASP A 34 -28.99 8.92 -16.87
C ASP A 34 -29.18 7.48 -17.36
N GLY A 35 -28.48 6.52 -16.69
CA GLY A 35 -28.52 5.09 -16.99
C GLY A 35 -27.72 4.64 -18.20
N LYS A 36 -27.02 5.55 -18.90
CA LYS A 36 -26.18 5.25 -20.06
C LYS A 36 -24.70 5.34 -19.68
N LYS A 37 -23.89 4.41 -20.20
CA LYS A 37 -22.43 4.45 -20.05
C LYS A 37 -21.85 5.69 -20.72
N VAL A 38 -20.91 6.37 -20.07
CA VAL A 38 -20.36 7.64 -20.56
C VAL A 38 -18.97 7.47 -21.16
N THR A 39 -18.62 8.41 -22.05
CA THR A 39 -17.27 8.58 -22.59
C THR A 39 -16.85 10.03 -22.43
N GLY A 40 -15.60 10.25 -21.96
CA GLY A 40 -15.03 11.58 -21.74
C GLY A 40 -14.22 11.66 -20.47
N THR A 41 -13.80 12.88 -20.13
CA THR A 41 -13.05 13.15 -18.89
C THR A 41 -13.99 13.74 -17.84
N PHE A 42 -13.88 13.24 -16.62
CA PHE A 42 -14.75 13.62 -15.51
C PHE A 42 -13.95 13.97 -14.26
N GLU A 43 -14.44 14.93 -13.51
CA GLU A 43 -14.06 15.17 -12.13
C GLU A 43 -15.05 14.47 -11.21
N LEU A 44 -14.53 13.80 -10.21
CA LEU A 44 -15.25 13.01 -9.22
C LEU A 44 -14.98 13.59 -7.83
N ILE A 45 -15.99 13.65 -6.98
CA ILE A 45 -15.87 14.12 -5.61
C ILE A 45 -16.28 12.97 -4.69
N SER A 46 -15.38 12.61 -3.77
CA SER A 46 -15.60 11.57 -2.77
C SER A 46 -15.19 12.10 -1.39
N GLY A 47 -16.17 12.55 -0.61
CA GLY A 47 -15.93 13.24 0.67
C GLY A 47 -15.06 14.49 0.47
N LYS A 48 -13.91 14.54 1.15
CA LYS A 48 -12.93 15.63 1.05
C LYS A 48 -11.97 15.50 -0.15
N TYR A 49 -12.03 14.39 -0.89
CA TYR A 49 -11.11 14.07 -1.98
C TYR A 49 -11.71 14.40 -3.34
N LYS A 50 -10.86 14.84 -4.26
CA LYS A 50 -11.19 15.03 -5.67
C LYS A 50 -10.43 14.02 -6.51
N ALA A 51 -11.04 13.60 -7.62
CA ALA A 51 -10.36 12.79 -8.61
C ALA A 51 -10.69 13.30 -10.02
N LYS A 52 -9.82 12.99 -10.99
CA LYS A 52 -10.01 13.29 -12.40
C LYS A 52 -9.61 12.07 -13.20
N GLY A 53 -10.45 11.66 -14.15
CA GLY A 53 -10.17 10.49 -14.95
C GLY A 53 -10.90 10.51 -16.28
N SER A 54 -10.34 9.79 -17.25
CA SER A 54 -10.95 9.54 -18.53
C SER A 54 -11.66 8.20 -18.54
N PHE A 55 -12.80 8.14 -19.22
CA PHE A 55 -13.67 6.96 -19.32
C PHE A 55 -14.06 6.71 -20.78
N VAL A 56 -14.09 5.45 -21.16
CA VAL A 56 -14.61 4.98 -22.44
C VAL A 56 -15.67 3.91 -22.16
N ASN A 57 -16.89 4.13 -22.65
CA ASN A 57 -18.04 3.27 -22.36
C ASN A 57 -18.23 2.97 -20.86
N GLY A 58 -18.04 3.99 -20.05
CA GLY A 58 -18.18 3.95 -18.58
C GLY A 58 -16.99 3.31 -17.85
N LEU A 59 -16.05 2.69 -18.52
CA LEU A 59 -14.85 2.09 -17.94
C LEU A 59 -13.71 3.11 -17.90
N PRO A 60 -12.92 3.18 -16.83
CA PRO A 60 -11.71 3.98 -16.81
C PRO A 60 -10.78 3.63 -17.96
N ASP A 61 -10.28 4.62 -18.70
CA ASP A 61 -9.35 4.44 -19.81
C ASP A 61 -8.41 5.66 -19.88
N GLY A 62 -7.10 5.44 -19.84
CA GLY A 62 -6.10 6.48 -19.71
C GLY A 62 -5.72 6.79 -18.26
N ILE A 63 -5.35 8.03 -18.00
CA ILE A 63 -4.86 8.48 -16.69
C ILE A 63 -6.04 8.78 -15.77
N PHE A 64 -5.94 8.30 -14.53
CA PHE A 64 -6.84 8.60 -13.43
C PHE A 64 -6.03 9.13 -12.26
N GLU A 65 -6.33 10.33 -11.80
CA GLU A 65 -5.63 11.01 -10.70
C GLU A 65 -6.61 11.29 -9.56
N ARG A 66 -6.13 11.14 -8.33
CA ARG A 66 -6.82 11.57 -7.12
C ARG A 66 -5.94 12.53 -6.35
N TYR A 67 -6.56 13.46 -5.66
CA TYR A 67 -5.88 14.56 -4.99
C TYR A 67 -6.20 14.58 -3.50
N TYR A 68 -5.21 14.94 -2.70
CA TYR A 68 -5.41 15.34 -1.32
C TYR A 68 -6.27 16.61 -1.23
N PRO A 69 -6.84 16.93 -0.04
CA PRO A 69 -7.63 18.15 0.12
C PRO A 69 -6.88 19.45 -0.19
N ASP A 70 -5.54 19.46 -0.07
CA ASP A 70 -4.68 20.59 -0.42
C ASP A 70 -4.40 20.72 -1.92
N GLY A 71 -4.86 19.76 -2.73
CA GLY A 71 -4.70 19.73 -4.19
C GLY A 71 -3.45 18.99 -4.67
N SER A 72 -2.57 18.51 -3.78
CA SER A 72 -1.44 17.66 -4.18
C SER A 72 -1.92 16.30 -4.67
N ILE A 73 -1.16 15.67 -5.57
CA ILE A 73 -1.51 14.33 -6.10
C ILE A 73 -1.38 13.30 -4.98
N MET A 74 -2.44 12.53 -4.75
CA MET A 74 -2.47 11.41 -3.83
C MET A 74 -2.22 10.08 -4.55
N LEU A 75 -2.83 9.90 -5.72
CA LEU A 75 -2.79 8.66 -6.50
C LEU A 75 -2.84 8.98 -7.99
N LYS A 76 -2.05 8.25 -8.77
CA LYS A 76 -2.08 8.27 -10.23
C LYS A 76 -2.07 6.86 -10.77
N ASN A 77 -3.14 6.50 -11.46
CA ASN A 77 -3.31 5.21 -12.11
C ASN A 77 -3.36 5.38 -13.62
N THR A 78 -2.90 4.36 -14.35
CA THR A 78 -3.15 4.23 -15.78
C THR A 78 -4.06 3.04 -16.00
N PHE A 79 -5.13 3.24 -16.77
CA PHE A 79 -6.08 2.19 -17.13
C PHE A 79 -6.10 1.96 -18.64
N VAL A 80 -6.37 0.73 -19.02
CA VAL A 80 -6.70 0.32 -20.39
C VAL A 80 -7.97 -0.53 -20.34
N ALA A 81 -9.04 -0.04 -20.93
CA ALA A 81 -10.35 -0.71 -20.96
C ALA A 81 -10.82 -1.21 -19.57
N GLY A 82 -10.70 -0.37 -18.56
CA GLY A 82 -11.06 -0.66 -17.16
C GLY A 82 -10.04 -1.47 -16.38
N VAL A 83 -8.97 -1.95 -17.00
CA VAL A 83 -7.90 -2.70 -16.32
C VAL A 83 -6.81 -1.73 -15.86
N ARG A 84 -6.50 -1.71 -14.57
CA ARG A 84 -5.39 -0.93 -14.03
C ARG A 84 -4.06 -1.53 -14.47
N MET A 85 -3.27 -0.74 -15.19
CA MET A 85 -1.94 -1.12 -15.69
C MET A 85 -0.82 -0.67 -14.77
N THR A 86 -0.95 0.53 -14.21
CA THR A 86 0.00 1.08 -13.23
C THR A 86 -0.74 1.74 -12.09
N GLU A 87 -0.09 1.77 -10.94
CA GLU A 87 -0.51 2.52 -9.76
C GLU A 87 0.68 3.25 -9.17
N GLU A 88 0.53 4.53 -8.93
CA GLU A 88 1.48 5.35 -8.18
C GLU A 88 0.71 6.08 -7.09
N THR A 89 1.07 5.86 -5.84
CA THR A 89 0.52 6.57 -4.68
C THR A 89 1.61 7.43 -4.07
N TYR A 90 1.24 8.63 -3.62
CA TYR A 90 2.19 9.64 -3.16
C TYR A 90 1.88 10.08 -1.73
N TYR A 91 2.91 10.44 -0.99
CA TYR A 91 2.80 11.23 0.24
C TYR A 91 2.28 12.65 -0.08
N LYS A 92 1.78 13.37 0.92
CA LYS A 92 1.40 14.79 0.77
C LYS A 92 2.57 15.67 0.31
N SER A 93 3.80 15.28 0.62
CA SER A 93 5.02 15.94 0.15
C SER A 93 5.29 15.77 -1.35
N GLY A 94 4.48 14.97 -2.06
CA GLY A 94 4.68 14.62 -3.47
C GLY A 94 5.72 13.52 -3.71
N LYS A 95 6.32 12.98 -2.66
CA LYS A 95 7.23 11.83 -2.75
C LYS A 95 6.44 10.55 -3.01
N LEU A 96 7.04 9.62 -3.77
CA LEU A 96 6.44 8.34 -4.08
C LEU A 96 6.33 7.47 -2.84
N LEU A 97 5.13 6.93 -2.57
CA LEU A 97 4.85 5.98 -1.49
C LEU A 97 4.79 4.55 -2.02
N LEU A 98 4.02 4.32 -3.08
CA LEU A 98 3.85 3.02 -3.72
C LEU A 98 3.90 3.16 -5.23
N LYS A 99 4.52 2.18 -5.87
CA LYS A 99 4.48 2.00 -7.32
C LYS A 99 4.20 0.54 -7.65
N ALA A 100 3.14 0.29 -8.43
CA ALA A 100 2.84 -1.03 -8.96
C ALA A 100 2.70 -0.98 -10.48
N SER A 101 3.12 -2.05 -11.16
CA SER A 101 3.05 -2.21 -12.62
C SER A 101 2.61 -3.62 -12.97
N LYS A 102 1.50 -3.72 -13.69
CA LYS A 102 1.02 -5.01 -14.21
C LYS A 102 1.91 -5.54 -15.32
N LYS A 103 2.51 -4.66 -16.12
CA LYS A 103 3.44 -5.04 -17.19
C LYS A 103 4.67 -5.76 -16.67
N ASP A 104 5.19 -5.29 -15.53
CA ASP A 104 6.43 -5.80 -14.94
C ASP A 104 6.15 -6.75 -13.76
N ASP A 105 4.87 -7.04 -13.48
CA ASP A 105 4.41 -7.80 -12.32
C ASP A 105 5.05 -7.32 -11.01
N SER A 106 5.25 -6.00 -10.86
CA SER A 106 6.04 -5.42 -9.78
C SER A 106 5.21 -4.54 -8.85
N LEU A 107 5.58 -4.58 -7.57
CA LEU A 107 5.11 -3.66 -6.54
C LEU A 107 6.33 -3.18 -5.74
N LYS A 108 6.45 -1.87 -5.52
CA LYS A 108 7.48 -1.25 -4.69
C LYS A 108 6.85 -0.28 -3.71
N LEU A 109 7.32 -0.31 -2.47
CA LEU A 109 6.91 0.58 -1.40
C LEU A 109 8.12 1.38 -0.91
N PHE A 110 7.95 2.65 -0.65
CA PHE A 110 9.02 3.58 -0.31
C PHE A 110 8.72 4.35 0.97
N TYR A 111 9.76 4.68 1.73
CA TYR A 111 9.69 5.73 2.74
C TYR A 111 9.61 7.11 2.09
N GLU A 112 9.25 8.11 2.87
CA GLU A 112 9.11 9.50 2.39
C GLU A 112 10.44 10.13 1.98
N ASP A 113 11.58 9.63 2.46
CA ASP A 113 12.92 10.03 2.00
C ASP A 113 13.31 9.42 0.64
N GLY A 114 12.46 8.50 0.11
CA GLY A 114 12.65 7.80 -1.16
C GLY A 114 13.39 6.47 -1.04
N SER A 115 13.82 6.07 0.17
CA SER A 115 14.42 4.76 0.38
C SER A 115 13.38 3.64 0.23
N LEU A 116 13.83 2.49 -0.28
CA LEU A 116 12.96 1.35 -0.58
C LEU A 116 12.65 0.58 0.71
N VAL A 117 11.36 0.31 0.95
CA VAL A 117 10.85 -0.50 2.07
C VAL A 117 10.67 -1.95 1.64
N LEU A 118 10.01 -2.14 0.48
CA LEU A 118 9.63 -3.43 -0.06
C LEU A 118 9.71 -3.40 -1.58
N SER A 119 10.23 -4.45 -2.19
CA SER A 119 9.99 -4.76 -3.59
C SER A 119 9.44 -6.18 -3.72
N ARG A 120 8.43 -6.37 -4.56
CA ARG A 120 7.76 -7.66 -4.76
C ARG A 120 7.52 -7.89 -6.24
N ASN A 121 7.76 -9.10 -6.70
CA ASN A 121 7.20 -9.59 -7.96
C ASN A 121 5.88 -10.28 -7.68
N ILE A 122 4.78 -9.75 -8.25
CA ILE A 122 3.41 -10.20 -7.97
C ILE A 122 3.17 -11.60 -8.57
N LYS A 123 3.80 -11.90 -9.71
CA LYS A 123 3.62 -13.17 -10.43
C LYS A 123 4.33 -14.33 -9.75
N THR A 124 5.58 -14.13 -9.34
CA THR A 124 6.38 -15.19 -8.71
C THR A 124 6.20 -15.25 -7.20
N GLY A 125 5.64 -14.21 -6.58
CA GLY A 125 5.54 -14.06 -5.13
C GLY A 125 6.88 -13.70 -4.46
N SER A 126 8.00 -13.59 -5.22
CA SER A 126 9.28 -13.20 -4.65
C SER A 126 9.26 -11.77 -4.13
N TYR A 127 9.97 -11.51 -3.03
CA TYR A 127 10.04 -10.17 -2.45
C TYR A 127 11.37 -9.91 -1.74
N THR A 128 11.67 -8.64 -1.58
CA THR A 128 12.77 -8.16 -0.73
C THR A 128 12.23 -7.06 0.18
N ILE A 129 12.46 -7.20 1.49
CA ILE A 129 12.27 -6.16 2.49
C ILE A 129 13.65 -5.57 2.79
N TYR A 130 13.71 -4.26 3.00
CA TYR A 130 14.97 -3.54 3.17
C TYR A 130 15.11 -2.93 4.57
N HIS A 131 16.33 -2.91 5.07
CA HIS A 131 16.73 -2.09 6.20
C HIS A 131 16.64 -0.59 5.87
N GLU A 132 16.60 0.27 6.87
CA GLU A 132 16.65 1.74 6.69
C GLU A 132 17.89 2.22 5.91
N ASN A 133 18.99 1.46 5.94
CA ASN A 133 20.20 1.75 5.17
C ASN A 133 20.16 1.27 3.71
N GLY A 134 19.01 0.76 3.25
CA GLY A 134 18.78 0.27 1.89
C GLY A 134 19.35 -1.12 1.58
N LYS A 135 20.02 -1.78 2.53
CA LYS A 135 20.46 -3.17 2.36
C LYS A 135 19.30 -4.15 2.56
N PRO A 136 19.34 -5.34 1.94
CA PRO A 136 18.33 -6.36 2.16
C PRO A 136 18.25 -6.77 3.63
N LEU A 137 17.03 -6.94 4.12
CA LEU A 137 16.71 -7.51 5.43
C LEU A 137 16.13 -8.92 5.27
N VAL A 138 15.15 -9.08 4.39
CA VAL A 138 14.57 -10.37 4.02
C VAL A 138 14.56 -10.48 2.51
N VAL A 139 15.10 -11.54 1.95
CA VAL A 139 15.00 -11.87 0.52
C VAL A 139 14.28 -13.19 0.40
N SER A 140 13.13 -13.21 -0.28
CA SER A 140 12.34 -14.42 -0.53
C SER A 140 12.16 -14.64 -2.03
N ASN A 141 12.39 -15.88 -2.48
CA ASN A 141 12.07 -16.30 -3.85
C ASN A 141 10.73 -17.07 -3.95
N GLY A 142 9.94 -17.05 -2.87
CA GLY A 142 8.68 -17.76 -2.74
C GLY A 142 8.81 -19.09 -1.98
N ASN A 143 9.96 -19.75 -2.00
CA ASN A 143 10.22 -21.02 -1.31
C ASN A 143 11.21 -20.87 -0.16
N ILE A 144 12.24 -20.05 -0.38
CA ILE A 144 13.33 -19.81 0.57
C ILE A 144 13.30 -18.34 0.93
N SER A 145 13.34 -18.02 2.22
CA SER A 145 13.55 -16.66 2.72
C SER A 145 14.88 -16.59 3.45
N THR A 146 15.76 -15.70 3.00
CA THR A 146 17.05 -15.43 3.63
C THR A 146 16.96 -14.14 4.42
N LEU A 147 17.36 -14.20 5.69
CA LEU A 147 17.39 -13.07 6.62
C LEU A 147 18.82 -12.54 6.75
N TYR A 148 18.95 -11.22 6.72
CA TYR A 148 20.23 -10.52 6.79
C TYR A 148 20.24 -9.49 7.93
N ASN A 149 21.38 -9.28 8.53
CA ASN A 149 21.60 -8.12 9.40
C ASN A 149 21.87 -6.85 8.56
N GLU A 150 21.96 -5.71 9.24
CA GLU A 150 22.21 -4.40 8.61
C GLU A 150 23.59 -4.28 7.92
N ASN A 151 24.51 -5.23 8.14
CA ASN A 151 25.79 -5.33 7.47
C ASN A 151 25.74 -6.18 6.21
N ASN A 152 24.57 -6.78 5.89
CA ASN A 152 24.34 -7.72 4.79
C ASN A 152 24.99 -9.10 5.02
N GLU A 153 25.14 -9.48 6.29
CA GLU A 153 25.56 -10.83 6.67
C GLU A 153 24.32 -11.70 6.83
N ILE A 154 24.37 -12.95 6.36
CA ILE A 154 23.27 -13.90 6.50
C ILE A 154 23.14 -14.30 7.98
N LEU A 155 21.97 -14.04 8.56
CA LEU A 155 21.58 -14.50 9.87
C LEU A 155 21.01 -15.90 9.80
N PHE A 156 20.05 -16.13 8.90
CA PHE A 156 19.33 -17.38 8.81
C PHE A 156 18.65 -17.57 7.44
N LYS A 157 18.40 -18.84 7.05
CA LYS A 157 17.60 -19.19 5.87
C LYS A 157 16.40 -20.02 6.29
N LEU A 158 15.21 -19.52 5.97
CA LEU A 158 13.93 -20.20 6.16
C LEU A 158 13.59 -20.97 4.88
N ASN A 159 13.95 -22.25 4.83
CA ASN A 159 13.64 -23.17 3.72
C ASN A 159 12.91 -24.45 4.17
N GLY A 160 12.60 -24.54 5.47
CA GLY A 160 12.00 -25.72 6.08
C GLY A 160 12.98 -26.87 6.39
N GLU A 161 14.25 -26.75 5.98
CA GLU A 161 15.27 -27.81 6.13
C GLU A 161 16.45 -27.39 7.02
N GLU A 162 16.68 -26.08 7.23
CA GLU A 162 17.77 -25.59 8.07
C GLU A 162 17.34 -25.52 9.55
N SER A 163 18.05 -26.25 10.42
CA SER A 163 17.95 -26.12 11.87
C SER A 163 18.82 -24.95 12.36
N LEU A 164 18.38 -24.28 13.40
CA LEU A 164 19.18 -23.29 14.14
C LEU A 164 20.48 -23.89 14.70
N ASP A 165 20.48 -25.19 15.02
CA ASP A 165 21.63 -25.92 15.55
C ASP A 165 22.86 -25.87 14.63
N ASN A 166 22.67 -25.65 13.35
CA ASN A 166 23.76 -25.56 12.38
C ASN A 166 24.30 -24.11 12.20
N GLN A 167 23.79 -23.13 12.94
CA GLN A 167 24.13 -21.72 12.75
C GLN A 167 25.16 -21.18 13.73
N GLY A 168 25.41 -21.88 14.86
CA GLY A 168 26.35 -21.47 15.91
C GLY A 168 26.22 -22.33 17.16
N ASP A 169 26.84 -21.93 18.23
CA ASP A 169 26.81 -22.62 19.52
C ASP A 169 25.68 -22.05 20.41
N PHE A 170 24.88 -22.93 21.00
CA PHE A 170 23.87 -22.55 21.97
C PHE A 170 24.47 -22.51 23.37
N GLU A 171 24.28 -21.41 24.07
CA GLU A 171 24.69 -21.21 25.44
C GLU A 171 23.44 -20.97 26.30
N GLU A 172 23.24 -21.79 27.35
CA GLU A 172 22.15 -21.62 28.32
C GLU A 172 22.49 -20.49 29.30
N LEU A 173 21.50 -19.63 29.55
CA LEU A 173 21.60 -18.53 30.50
C LEU A 173 20.95 -18.93 31.84
N LYS A 174 21.29 -18.16 32.92
CA LYS A 174 20.83 -18.45 34.29
C LYS A 174 19.30 -18.41 34.45
N ASP A 175 18.59 -17.74 33.58
CA ASP A 175 17.13 -17.63 33.59
C ASP A 175 16.43 -18.74 32.78
N GLY A 176 17.21 -19.68 32.22
CA GLY A 176 16.70 -20.77 31.42
C GLY A 176 16.47 -20.41 29.94
N SER A 177 16.78 -19.20 29.54
CA SER A 177 16.83 -18.80 28.11
C SER A 177 18.14 -19.26 27.48
N TYR A 178 18.21 -19.21 26.15
CA TYR A 178 19.43 -19.56 25.40
C TYR A 178 19.86 -18.40 24.51
N GLN A 179 21.15 -18.32 24.28
CA GLN A 179 21.72 -17.46 23.24
C GLN A 179 22.45 -18.30 22.20
N LEU A 180 22.31 -17.88 20.92
CA LEU A 180 23.03 -18.46 19.80
C LEU A 180 24.24 -17.59 19.49
N VAL A 181 25.42 -18.16 19.65
CA VAL A 181 26.72 -17.47 19.47
C VAL A 181 27.37 -17.92 18.17
N LYS A 182 27.78 -16.98 17.32
CA LYS A 182 28.51 -17.19 16.10
C LYS A 182 29.68 -16.23 16.01
N ASN A 183 30.90 -16.72 15.83
CA ASN A 183 32.12 -15.91 15.79
C ASN A 183 32.26 -14.97 17.00
N ASN A 184 32.02 -15.49 18.19
CA ASN A 184 32.04 -14.75 19.48
C ASN A 184 31.04 -13.60 19.56
N LYS A 185 29.96 -13.65 18.80
CA LYS A 185 28.86 -12.66 18.86
C LYS A 185 27.55 -13.38 19.06
N VAL A 186 26.72 -12.87 19.96
CA VAL A 186 25.31 -13.29 20.07
C VAL A 186 24.57 -12.79 18.85
N ILE A 187 23.99 -13.71 18.08
CA ILE A 187 23.23 -13.41 16.86
C ILE A 187 21.73 -13.62 17.06
N ALA A 188 21.33 -14.44 18.02
CA ALA A 188 19.94 -14.68 18.39
C ALA A 188 19.81 -15.09 19.86
N THR A 189 18.60 -14.97 20.39
CA THR A 189 18.19 -15.50 21.69
C THR A 189 16.96 -16.36 21.52
N LEU A 190 16.83 -17.40 22.35
CA LEU A 190 15.64 -18.24 22.49
C LEU A 190 15.11 -18.04 23.91
N ASP A 191 13.82 -17.74 24.03
CA ASP A 191 13.21 -17.52 25.35
C ASP A 191 13.21 -18.80 26.19
N ALA A 192 13.04 -18.69 27.53
CA ALA A 192 13.06 -19.81 28.45
C ALA A 192 11.97 -20.86 28.18
N SER A 193 10.91 -20.50 27.49
CA SER A 193 9.85 -21.43 27.07
C SER A 193 10.21 -22.21 25.78
N GLY A 194 11.28 -21.81 25.08
CA GLY A 194 11.69 -22.42 23.82
C GLY A 194 10.77 -22.06 22.63
N THR A 195 9.92 -21.03 22.78
CA THR A 195 8.86 -20.73 21.78
C THR A 195 9.17 -19.53 20.88
N ILE A 196 10.02 -18.61 21.32
CA ILE A 196 10.33 -17.38 20.56
C ILE A 196 11.82 -17.25 20.31
N VAL A 197 12.21 -17.32 19.06
CA VAL A 197 13.56 -16.98 18.59
C VAL A 197 13.61 -15.51 18.22
N THR A 198 14.58 -14.77 18.79
CA THR A 198 14.82 -13.37 18.49
C THR A 198 16.22 -13.21 17.90
N PHE A 199 16.31 -12.91 16.60
CA PHE A 199 17.56 -12.48 15.96
C PHE A 199 17.85 -11.02 16.30
N LEU A 200 19.14 -10.68 16.40
CA LEU A 200 19.58 -9.38 16.86
C LEU A 200 20.23 -8.56 15.74
N TYR A 201 20.13 -7.24 15.84
CA TYR A 201 21.04 -6.33 15.16
C TYR A 201 22.49 -6.58 15.62
N SER A 202 23.47 -6.15 14.83
CA SER A 202 24.89 -6.24 15.22
C SER A 202 25.23 -5.47 16.51
N THR A 203 24.37 -4.56 16.90
CA THR A 203 24.44 -3.73 18.12
C THR A 203 23.68 -4.32 19.31
N GLY A 204 22.99 -5.47 19.14
CA GLY A 204 22.36 -6.26 20.20
C GLY A 204 20.87 -6.04 20.40
N GLU A 205 20.25 -5.03 19.74
CA GLU A 205 18.81 -4.82 19.86
C GLU A 205 18.04 -5.89 19.06
N PRO A 206 16.81 -6.25 19.47
CA PRO A 206 15.95 -7.16 18.71
C PRO A 206 15.71 -6.68 17.28
N LEU A 207 15.90 -7.58 16.32
CA LEU A 207 15.67 -7.33 14.88
C LEU A 207 14.48 -8.11 14.35
N ILE A 208 14.47 -9.45 14.57
CA ILE A 208 13.46 -10.35 14.02
C ILE A 208 13.00 -11.29 15.11
N ARG A 209 11.70 -11.47 15.26
CA ARG A 209 11.10 -12.48 16.14
C ARG A 209 10.33 -13.50 15.29
N LEU A 210 10.59 -14.76 15.58
CA LEU A 210 9.87 -15.92 15.03
C LEU A 210 9.30 -16.70 16.19
N ASN A 211 8.08 -17.24 16.06
CA ASN A 211 7.64 -18.29 16.96
C ASN A 211 8.01 -19.68 16.42
N ASP A 212 7.98 -20.68 17.28
CA ASP A 212 8.33 -22.08 16.98
C ASP A 212 7.46 -22.71 15.87
N ASN A 213 6.23 -22.24 15.70
CA ASN A 213 5.31 -22.68 14.66
C ASN A 213 5.44 -21.89 13.34
N ASN A 214 6.33 -20.91 13.27
CA ASN A 214 6.44 -19.95 12.16
C ASN A 214 5.12 -19.22 11.83
N GLU A 215 4.21 -19.10 12.80
CA GLU A 215 2.91 -18.46 12.63
C GLU A 215 3.00 -16.93 12.68
N LEU A 216 4.02 -16.41 13.35
CA LEU A 216 4.25 -14.98 13.50
C LEU A 216 5.68 -14.65 13.12
N LEU A 217 5.82 -13.73 12.18
CA LEU A 217 7.08 -13.06 11.86
C LEU A 217 6.94 -11.59 12.23
N GLN A 218 7.76 -11.11 13.16
CA GLN A 218 7.92 -9.70 13.46
C GLN A 218 9.32 -9.22 13.13
N VAL A 219 9.41 -8.11 12.43
CA VAL A 219 10.64 -7.35 12.24
C VAL A 219 10.51 -6.04 13.01
N LEU A 220 11.56 -5.67 13.73
CA LEU A 220 11.55 -4.49 14.58
C LEU A 220 12.55 -3.45 14.07
N PHE A 221 12.20 -2.18 14.24
CA PHE A 221 13.18 -1.10 14.21
C PHE A 221 14.09 -1.15 15.45
N LYS A 222 15.25 -0.53 15.38
CA LYS A 222 16.17 -0.44 16.54
C LYS A 222 15.55 0.22 17.79
N ASN A 223 14.51 1.04 17.61
CA ASN A 223 13.77 1.62 18.74
C ASN A 223 12.74 0.66 19.38
N GLY A 224 12.67 -0.59 18.91
CA GLY A 224 11.77 -1.63 19.41
C GLY A 224 10.36 -1.61 18.82
N ASN A 225 9.99 -0.60 18.03
CA ASN A 225 8.70 -0.57 17.36
C ASN A 225 8.65 -1.62 16.22
N VAL A 226 7.48 -2.22 16.03
CA VAL A 226 7.28 -3.18 14.95
C VAL A 226 7.35 -2.46 13.61
N PHE A 227 8.30 -2.86 12.77
CA PHE A 227 8.40 -2.43 11.37
C PHE A 227 7.46 -3.24 10.48
N PHE A 228 7.55 -4.55 10.58
CA PHE A 228 6.83 -5.51 9.77
C PHE A 228 6.28 -6.61 10.67
N GLU A 229 5.07 -7.05 10.37
CA GLU A 229 4.43 -8.17 11.04
C GLU A 229 3.62 -8.97 10.03
N ALA A 230 3.78 -10.29 10.07
CA ALA A 230 3.00 -11.21 9.26
C ALA A 230 2.54 -12.40 10.10
N ASP A 231 1.30 -12.80 9.91
CA ASP A 231 0.72 -14.05 10.36
C ASP A 231 0.06 -14.79 9.16
N ALA A 232 -0.60 -15.90 9.40
CA ALA A 232 -1.25 -16.70 8.36
C ALA A 232 -2.28 -15.93 7.51
N ASN A 233 -2.83 -14.84 8.00
CA ASN A 233 -3.93 -14.09 7.38
C ASN A 233 -3.66 -12.60 7.16
N ASN A 234 -2.67 -12.05 7.82
CA ASN A 234 -2.43 -10.62 7.88
C ASN A 234 -0.97 -10.31 7.59
N PHE A 235 -0.78 -9.16 6.99
CA PHE A 235 0.51 -8.57 6.70
C PHE A 235 0.43 -7.08 7.01
N ARG A 236 1.37 -6.55 7.77
CA ARG A 236 1.40 -5.14 8.15
C ARG A 236 2.81 -4.59 8.09
N ILE A 237 2.95 -3.42 7.50
CA ILE A 237 4.15 -2.59 7.56
C ILE A 237 3.80 -1.28 8.28
N ASN A 238 4.66 -0.85 9.18
CA ASN A 238 4.49 0.38 9.92
C ASN A 238 5.61 1.39 9.60
N TYR A 239 5.32 2.65 9.87
CA TYR A 239 6.33 3.69 10.04
C TYR A 239 7.13 3.46 11.33
N LYS A 240 8.28 4.13 11.45
CA LYS A 240 9.17 4.03 12.62
C LYS A 240 8.52 4.48 13.94
N ASP A 241 7.49 5.32 13.88
CA ASP A 241 6.69 5.74 15.05
C ASP A 241 5.57 4.73 15.40
N GLY A 242 5.49 3.59 14.72
CA GLY A 242 4.52 2.52 14.95
C GLY A 242 3.18 2.71 14.25
N LYS A 243 2.94 3.85 13.58
CA LYS A 243 1.71 4.04 12.78
C LYS A 243 1.71 3.12 11.56
N PRO A 244 0.54 2.63 11.14
CA PRO A 244 0.46 1.78 9.94
C PRO A 244 0.86 2.57 8.68
N LEU A 245 1.58 1.91 7.77
CA LEU A 245 1.90 2.36 6.43
C LEU A 245 1.10 1.59 5.39
N TYR A 246 1.10 0.26 5.52
CA TYR A 246 0.47 -0.67 4.60
C TYR A 246 -0.04 -1.90 5.34
N LYS A 247 -1.21 -2.36 4.99
CA LYS A 247 -1.84 -3.54 5.60
C LYS A 247 -2.54 -4.38 4.53
N ILE A 248 -2.33 -5.68 4.59
CA ILE A 248 -3.15 -6.67 3.89
C ILE A 248 -3.89 -7.49 4.94
N ASN A 249 -5.20 -7.62 4.77
CA ASN A 249 -6.04 -8.50 5.56
C ASN A 249 -6.80 -9.42 4.60
N LYS A 250 -6.38 -10.69 4.51
CA LYS A 250 -6.89 -11.70 3.57
C LYS A 250 -6.85 -11.22 2.10
N ILE A 251 -7.82 -10.39 1.70
CA ILE A 251 -7.99 -9.92 0.32
C ILE A 251 -8.03 -8.39 0.20
N THR A 252 -7.99 -7.68 1.31
CA THR A 252 -8.10 -6.21 1.32
C THR A 252 -6.73 -5.59 1.55
N GLU A 253 -6.29 -4.77 0.61
CA GLU A 253 -5.09 -3.95 0.71
C GLU A 253 -5.47 -2.54 1.18
N ILE A 254 -4.82 -2.04 2.21
CA ILE A 254 -5.06 -0.73 2.78
C ILE A 254 -3.74 0.01 2.89
N LEU A 255 -3.69 1.21 2.30
CA LEU A 255 -2.61 2.17 2.47
C LEU A 255 -2.99 3.25 3.46
N PHE A 256 -2.03 3.73 4.23
CA PHE A 256 -2.23 4.80 5.19
C PHE A 256 -1.29 5.97 4.88
N ASN A 257 -1.78 7.18 5.08
CA ASN A 257 -0.94 8.37 5.04
C ASN A 257 -0.11 8.49 6.35
N ARG A 258 0.78 9.49 6.40
CA ARG A 258 1.65 9.72 7.57
C ARG A 258 0.88 10.07 8.85
N ASP A 259 -0.36 10.56 8.72
CA ASP A 259 -1.24 10.88 9.85
C ASP A 259 -1.95 9.63 10.40
N GLY A 260 -1.84 8.46 9.71
CA GLY A 260 -2.52 7.21 10.05
C GLY A 260 -3.94 7.13 9.48
N GLU A 261 -4.33 8.03 8.57
CA GLU A 261 -5.61 7.96 7.88
C GLU A 261 -5.51 7.02 6.67
N GLU A 262 -6.54 6.21 6.44
CA GLU A 262 -6.63 5.36 5.25
C GLU A 262 -6.64 6.20 3.97
N ILE A 263 -5.86 5.79 2.99
CA ILE A 263 -5.90 6.34 1.64
C ILE A 263 -6.99 5.59 0.88
N PRO A 264 -8.16 6.21 0.62
CA PRO A 264 -9.27 5.51 0.01
C PRO A 264 -8.95 5.09 -1.43
N ASN A 265 -9.11 3.83 -1.72
CA ASN A 265 -8.90 3.25 -3.06
C ASN A 265 -10.22 3.02 -3.83
N ASP A 266 -11.37 3.38 -3.24
CA ASP A 266 -12.70 3.03 -3.73
C ASP A 266 -13.37 4.20 -4.47
N LEU A 267 -13.89 3.92 -5.67
CA LEU A 267 -14.72 4.83 -6.47
C LEU A 267 -16.20 4.79 -6.08
N GLU A 268 -16.65 3.76 -5.34
CA GLU A 268 -18.05 3.57 -5.02
C GLU A 268 -18.61 4.63 -4.04
N LYS A 269 -17.74 5.32 -3.32
CA LYS A 269 -18.08 6.42 -2.39
C LYS A 269 -18.14 7.80 -3.06
N VAL A 270 -18.27 7.87 -4.38
CA VAL A 270 -18.35 9.14 -5.12
C VAL A 270 -19.69 9.81 -4.84
N ILE A 271 -19.66 11.07 -4.37
CA ILE A 271 -20.84 11.87 -4.03
C ILE A 271 -21.14 12.99 -5.04
N GLY A 272 -20.22 13.29 -5.94
CA GLY A 272 -20.40 14.30 -6.97
C GLY A 272 -19.57 14.00 -8.21
N ILE A 273 -20.14 14.25 -9.37
CA ILE A 273 -19.49 14.01 -10.67
C ILE A 273 -19.76 15.21 -11.59
N ARG A 274 -18.72 15.65 -12.31
CA ARG A 274 -18.81 16.72 -13.29
C ARG A 274 -17.98 16.36 -14.53
N LYS A 275 -18.59 16.49 -15.71
CA LYS A 275 -17.85 16.36 -16.99
C LYS A 275 -16.91 17.54 -17.15
N VAL A 276 -15.67 17.27 -17.51
CA VAL A 276 -14.68 18.31 -17.88
C VAL A 276 -14.88 18.65 -19.37
N LYS A 277 -15.02 19.95 -19.66
CA LYS A 277 -15.16 20.45 -21.04
C LYS A 277 -13.82 20.42 -21.76
#